data_f4f48f8a06c09b23e6edf90da9b0d400
#
_entry.id   f4f48f8a06c09b23e6edf90da9b0d400
#
_cell.length_a   1.000
_cell.length_b   1.000
_cell.length_c   1.000
_cell.angle_alpha   90.00
_cell.angle_beta   90.00
_cell.angle_gamma   90.00
#
_symmetry.space_group_name_H-M   'P 1'
#
loop_
_entity.id
_entity.type
_entity.pdbx_description
1 polymer ?
#
loop_
_entity_poly.entity_id
_entity_poly.type
_entity_poly.pdbx_seq_one_letter_code
_entity_poly.pdbx_strand_id
1 'polypeptide(L)'
;MYNRIFIGCLVLLTIFACKNEDKKPAGNDTPVQDSIAKTQRLTDAYFFKTLEGTIAGKPVVMNIVKAGNRVDANYYYTEQGQSIFLSRNWEKTAGDSIYLIEITNITSGKSPSLSLAIAEDDIRGTWTSGDEKNTYPINLKASSIQPSVNLIAVGAVDSAQYLKFKKDTPTLKTAVCIIATPDKNQGWLNEKVKSFLGAPKTNTADLSMQQMVNAQVRQVVEGYEAEVDSSIVGVADDGPHYFLNREYEALGNVLFNQNGYLVLSMYSYAYTGGAHGNYGTRMYCFDVTAQKQLSLQDLLSIDSTTMQQLLEQHYRKQYAVPSSAPLNSRLFVKQLEPNNNFYFSPKGLGFSYSPYEIASYADGEIKVWVPFAELKPYLNEAFLKRMSL
;
A
#
# COMPACT_ATOMS: atom_id res chain seq x y z
N MET A 1 -26.02 -4.67 22.04
CA MET A 1 -25.44 -3.34 21.73
C MET A 1 -24.08 -3.24 22.40
N TYR A 2 -23.02 -3.68 21.76
CA TYR A 2 -21.66 -3.44 22.19
C TYR A 2 -20.94 -2.72 21.05
N ASN A 3 -20.79 -1.40 21.20
CA ASN A 3 -19.92 -0.59 20.36
C ASN A 3 -18.49 -1.05 20.62
N ARG A 4 -17.94 -1.92 19.79
CA ARG A 4 -16.51 -2.14 19.71
C ARG A 4 -15.90 -1.04 18.88
N ILE A 5 -15.41 -0.01 19.58
CA ILE A 5 -14.52 1.00 19.00
C ILE A 5 -13.22 0.29 18.62
N PHE A 6 -13.04 0.07 17.33
CA PHE A 6 -11.76 -0.35 16.78
C PHE A 6 -10.80 0.83 16.91
N ILE A 7 -9.95 0.78 17.93
CA ILE A 7 -8.79 1.67 18.05
C ILE A 7 -7.82 1.23 16.97
N GLY A 8 -7.83 1.96 15.86
CA GLY A 8 -6.72 1.88 14.91
C GLY A 8 -5.44 2.17 15.69
N CYS A 9 -4.51 1.23 15.73
CA CYS A 9 -3.16 1.48 16.23
C CYS A 9 -2.47 2.51 15.33
N LEU A 10 -2.89 3.76 15.46
CA LEU A 10 -2.05 4.90 15.18
C LEU A 10 -1.14 5.00 16.40
N VAL A 11 0.11 4.60 16.28
CA VAL A 11 1.10 4.81 17.34
C VAL A 11 1.25 6.33 17.51
N LEU A 12 0.47 6.90 18.42
CA LEU A 12 0.67 8.25 18.89
C LEU A 12 1.89 8.20 19.82
N LEU A 13 3.05 8.51 19.28
CA LEU A 13 4.25 8.83 20.03
C LEU A 13 4.03 10.18 20.73
N THR A 14 3.54 10.15 21.97
CA THR A 14 3.60 11.32 22.85
C THR A 14 5.00 11.38 23.47
N ILE A 15 5.88 12.15 22.87
CA ILE A 15 7.18 12.47 23.47
C ILE A 15 7.05 13.82 24.18
N PHE A 16 7.33 13.82 25.47
CA PHE A 16 7.49 15.04 26.27
C PHE A 16 8.70 15.82 25.77
N ALA A 17 8.49 17.05 25.33
CA ALA A 17 9.56 17.96 24.93
C ALA A 17 9.98 18.85 26.10
N CYS A 18 11.24 18.72 26.53
CA CYS A 18 11.95 19.81 27.24
C CYS A 18 12.46 20.82 26.22
N LYS A 19 12.15 22.11 26.46
CA LYS A 19 12.68 23.26 25.73
C LYS A 19 14.19 23.35 25.93
N ASN A 20 14.94 23.48 24.82
CA ASN A 20 16.21 24.20 24.82
C ASN A 20 16.30 25.02 23.52
N GLU A 21 16.69 26.27 23.71
CA GLU A 21 16.80 27.31 22.68
C GLU A 21 18.11 27.20 21.90
N ASP A 22 18.01 27.56 20.62
CA ASP A 22 18.99 28.11 19.70
C ASP A 22 20.34 27.43 19.44
N LYS A 23 20.42 26.78 18.26
CA LYS A 23 21.51 27.00 17.28
C LYS A 23 21.03 26.62 15.88
N LYS A 24 20.91 27.61 15.00
CA LYS A 24 20.73 27.46 13.56
C LYS A 24 22.00 26.86 12.93
N PRO A 25 21.91 25.78 12.13
CA PRO A 25 22.88 25.54 11.08
C PRO A 25 22.42 26.27 9.81
N ALA A 26 23.32 27.01 9.18
CA ALA A 26 23.10 27.64 7.89
C ALA A 26 23.01 26.53 6.81
N GLY A 27 21.79 26.22 6.38
CA GLY A 27 21.51 25.45 5.18
C GLY A 27 21.24 26.41 4.02
N ASN A 28 21.92 26.24 2.91
CA ASN A 28 21.65 26.93 1.65
C ASN A 28 20.23 26.56 1.18
N ASP A 29 19.25 27.37 1.55
CA ASP A 29 17.93 27.35 0.97
C ASP A 29 17.99 28.00 -0.43
N THR A 30 18.31 27.18 -1.41
CA THR A 30 17.94 27.51 -2.80
C THR A 30 16.43 27.31 -2.90
N PRO A 31 15.64 28.32 -3.31
CA PRO A 31 14.20 28.12 -3.48
C PRO A 31 14.01 27.05 -4.57
N VAL A 32 13.47 25.92 -4.18
CA VAL A 32 13.00 24.90 -5.13
C VAL A 32 11.79 25.53 -5.83
N GLN A 33 12.07 26.13 -6.95
CA GLN A 33 11.08 26.62 -7.89
C GLN A 33 10.15 25.44 -8.20
N ASP A 34 8.85 25.62 -8.01
CA ASP A 34 7.80 24.68 -8.40
C ASP A 34 7.96 24.32 -9.89
N SER A 35 8.84 23.38 -10.17
CA SER A 35 9.00 22.86 -11.52
C SER A 35 7.75 22.03 -11.81
N ILE A 36 6.97 22.51 -12.77
CA ILE A 36 5.93 21.80 -13.51
C ILE A 36 6.28 20.30 -13.50
N ALA A 37 5.33 19.48 -13.05
CA ALA A 37 5.51 18.06 -12.83
C ALA A 37 6.24 17.41 -14.01
N LYS A 38 7.52 17.16 -13.82
CA LYS A 38 8.33 16.43 -14.78
C LYS A 38 7.73 15.05 -14.90
N THR A 39 7.41 14.60 -16.11
CA THR A 39 6.93 13.24 -16.33
C THR A 39 7.95 12.26 -15.75
N GLN A 40 7.55 11.53 -14.71
CA GLN A 40 8.41 10.54 -14.07
C GLN A 40 8.75 9.43 -15.07
N ARG A 41 10.01 8.99 -15.08
CA ARG A 41 10.50 7.88 -15.93
C ARG A 41 10.63 6.62 -15.08
N LEU A 42 10.58 5.46 -15.72
CA LEU A 42 10.80 4.17 -15.06
C LEU A 42 12.18 4.05 -14.40
N THR A 43 13.16 4.84 -14.86
CA THR A 43 14.53 4.88 -14.31
C THR A 43 14.69 5.84 -13.12
N ASP A 44 13.67 6.67 -12.82
CA ASP A 44 13.73 7.59 -11.69
C ASP A 44 13.73 6.83 -10.36
N ALA A 45 14.30 7.44 -9.32
CA ALA A 45 14.31 6.86 -7.98
C ALA A 45 12.91 6.74 -7.37
N TYR A 46 12.01 7.64 -7.75
CA TYR A 46 10.60 7.64 -7.38
C TYR A 46 9.77 7.77 -8.64
N PHE A 47 8.91 6.81 -8.89
CA PHE A 47 7.93 6.89 -9.96
C PHE A 47 6.66 6.12 -9.64
N PHE A 48 5.56 6.55 -10.25
CA PHE A 48 4.34 5.78 -10.44
C PHE A 48 4.08 5.65 -11.93
N LYS A 49 3.74 4.45 -12.39
CA LYS A 49 3.33 4.18 -13.77
C LYS A 49 2.18 3.17 -13.83
N THR A 50 1.25 3.45 -14.73
CA THR A 50 0.32 2.45 -15.25
C THR A 50 0.88 1.93 -16.56
N LEU A 51 1.00 0.62 -16.69
CA LEU A 51 1.57 -0.08 -17.83
C LEU A 51 0.53 -1.01 -18.43
N GLU A 52 0.57 -1.18 -19.74
CA GLU A 52 -0.25 -2.13 -20.51
C GLU A 52 0.66 -3.09 -21.26
N GLY A 53 0.18 -4.31 -21.46
CA GLY A 53 0.89 -5.30 -22.23
C GLY A 53 0.39 -6.71 -22.00
N THR A 54 1.29 -7.67 -21.94
CA THR A 54 0.90 -9.08 -21.80
C THR A 54 1.75 -9.81 -20.75
N ILE A 55 1.10 -10.75 -20.07
CA ILE A 55 1.72 -11.83 -19.29
C ILE A 55 1.23 -13.14 -19.88
N ALA A 56 2.12 -14.02 -20.30
CA ALA A 56 1.77 -15.26 -21.01
C ALA A 56 0.88 -15.04 -22.24
N GLY A 57 1.08 -13.93 -22.95
CA GLY A 57 0.27 -13.54 -24.11
C GLY A 57 -1.13 -12.99 -23.78
N LYS A 58 -1.54 -12.98 -22.50
CA LYS A 58 -2.85 -12.45 -22.08
C LYS A 58 -2.73 -10.97 -21.71
N PRO A 59 -3.66 -10.12 -22.18
CA PRO A 59 -3.62 -8.69 -21.90
C PRO A 59 -3.76 -8.38 -20.41
N VAL A 60 -2.89 -7.49 -19.92
CA VAL A 60 -2.87 -7.01 -18.54
C VAL A 60 -2.70 -5.51 -18.44
N VAL A 61 -3.13 -4.95 -17.33
CA VAL A 61 -2.78 -3.61 -16.88
C VAL A 61 -2.07 -3.76 -15.53
N MET A 62 -0.91 -3.14 -15.39
CA MET A 62 -0.11 -3.15 -14.17
C MET A 62 0.07 -1.73 -13.67
N ASN A 63 -0.15 -1.51 -12.37
CA ASN A 63 0.25 -0.30 -11.67
C ASN A 63 1.50 -0.61 -10.85
N ILE A 64 2.53 0.19 -11.00
CA ILE A 64 3.80 0.01 -10.32
C ILE A 64 4.27 1.32 -9.72
N VAL A 65 4.69 1.28 -8.48
CA VAL A 65 5.33 2.39 -7.77
C VAL A 65 6.71 1.98 -7.31
N LYS A 66 7.67 2.90 -7.43
CA LYS A 66 9.02 2.75 -6.92
C LYS A 66 9.36 3.87 -5.95
N ALA A 67 10.01 3.51 -4.86
CA ALA A 67 10.50 4.43 -3.84
C ALA A 67 11.91 4.02 -3.42
N GLY A 68 12.90 4.62 -4.07
CA GLY A 68 14.29 4.21 -3.91
C GLY A 68 14.49 2.76 -4.36
N ASN A 69 14.82 1.89 -3.43
CA ASN A 69 14.96 0.46 -3.68
C ASN A 69 13.69 -0.35 -3.38
N ARG A 70 12.60 0.30 -2.95
CA ARG A 70 11.30 -0.34 -2.71
C ARG A 70 10.43 -0.29 -3.95
N VAL A 71 9.73 -1.38 -4.21
CA VAL A 71 8.76 -1.48 -5.30
C VAL A 71 7.51 -2.16 -4.76
N ASP A 72 6.37 -1.56 -5.06
CA ASP A 72 5.05 -2.13 -4.86
C ASP A 72 4.31 -2.13 -6.20
N ALA A 73 3.55 -3.17 -6.47
CA ALA A 73 2.80 -3.28 -7.71
C ALA A 73 1.53 -4.10 -7.53
N ASN A 74 0.61 -3.87 -8.44
CA ASN A 74 -0.55 -4.73 -8.65
C ASN A 74 -0.84 -4.80 -10.15
N TYR A 75 -1.49 -5.87 -10.58
CA TYR A 75 -1.95 -5.97 -11.95
C TYR A 75 -3.29 -6.71 -12.03
N TYR A 76 -3.94 -6.61 -13.16
CA TYR A 76 -5.11 -7.42 -13.46
C TYR A 76 -5.10 -7.84 -14.94
N TYR A 77 -5.58 -9.04 -15.20
CA TYR A 77 -5.93 -9.44 -16.55
C TYR A 77 -7.18 -8.69 -16.98
N THR A 78 -7.17 -8.08 -18.17
CA THR A 78 -8.30 -7.23 -18.63
C THR A 78 -9.60 -8.02 -18.77
N GLU A 79 -9.51 -9.33 -19.03
CA GLU A 79 -10.67 -10.21 -19.09
C GLU A 79 -11.32 -10.43 -17.73
N GLN A 80 -10.54 -10.65 -16.66
CA GLN A 80 -11.05 -10.92 -15.31
C GLN A 80 -11.30 -9.65 -14.51
N GLY A 81 -10.44 -8.64 -14.66
CA GLY A 81 -10.54 -7.38 -13.96
C GLY A 81 -10.30 -7.44 -12.44
N GLN A 82 -9.94 -8.60 -11.89
CA GLN A 82 -9.59 -8.77 -10.48
C GLN A 82 -8.15 -8.36 -10.24
N SER A 83 -7.91 -7.50 -9.23
CA SER A 83 -6.55 -7.09 -8.88
C SER A 83 -5.76 -8.25 -8.26
N ILE A 84 -4.56 -8.47 -8.77
CA ILE A 84 -3.54 -9.36 -8.22
C ILE A 84 -2.48 -8.47 -7.58
N PHE A 85 -2.31 -8.59 -6.28
CA PHE A 85 -1.35 -7.81 -5.51
C PHE A 85 0.00 -8.48 -5.54
N LEU A 86 1.06 -7.69 -5.56
CA LEU A 86 2.43 -8.17 -5.61
C LEU A 86 3.18 -7.70 -4.37
N SER A 87 4.03 -8.55 -3.83
CA SER A 87 4.99 -8.18 -2.80
C SER A 87 6.40 -8.34 -3.33
N ARG A 88 7.32 -7.52 -2.83
CA ARG A 88 8.72 -7.61 -3.20
C ARG A 88 9.40 -8.80 -2.52
N ASN A 89 10.23 -9.53 -3.26
CA ASN A 89 11.21 -10.43 -2.67
C ASN A 89 12.55 -9.70 -2.51
N TRP A 90 12.91 -9.42 -1.27
CA TRP A 90 14.11 -8.66 -0.91
C TRP A 90 15.41 -9.37 -1.25
N GLU A 91 15.43 -10.71 -1.16
CA GLU A 91 16.63 -11.51 -1.33
C GLU A 91 17.10 -11.61 -2.79
N LYS A 92 16.15 -11.47 -3.73
CA LYS A 92 16.41 -11.70 -5.16
C LYS A 92 16.49 -10.41 -6.00
N THR A 93 16.23 -9.24 -5.42
CA THR A 93 16.31 -7.99 -6.17
C THR A 93 17.74 -7.47 -6.17
N ALA A 94 18.38 -7.46 -7.33
CA ALA A 94 19.73 -6.95 -7.52
C ALA A 94 19.85 -6.14 -8.81
N GLY A 95 20.52 -4.98 -8.75
CA GLY A 95 20.69 -4.09 -9.89
C GLY A 95 19.38 -3.54 -10.45
N ASP A 96 19.22 -3.57 -11.77
CA ASP A 96 18.03 -3.10 -12.48
C ASP A 96 16.90 -4.14 -12.54
N SER A 97 17.08 -5.29 -11.89
CA SER A 97 16.07 -6.35 -11.83
C SER A 97 15.20 -6.24 -10.58
N ILE A 98 13.89 -6.29 -10.78
CA ILE A 98 12.89 -6.29 -9.72
C ILE A 98 12.29 -7.69 -9.65
N TYR A 99 12.28 -8.28 -8.47
CA TYR A 99 11.66 -9.57 -8.23
C TYR A 99 10.43 -9.40 -7.33
N LEU A 100 9.27 -9.77 -7.86
CA LEU A 100 7.97 -9.66 -7.18
C LEU A 100 7.34 -11.04 -7.02
N ILE A 101 6.54 -11.19 -5.98
CA ILE A 101 5.78 -12.42 -5.68
C ILE A 101 4.30 -12.06 -5.64
N GLU A 102 3.46 -12.84 -6.31
CA GLU A 102 2.01 -12.69 -6.19
C GLU A 102 1.56 -13.01 -4.76
N ILE A 103 0.80 -12.10 -4.17
CA ILE A 103 0.12 -12.36 -2.91
C ILE A 103 -1.08 -13.24 -3.23
N THR A 104 -0.89 -14.54 -3.08
CA THR A 104 -1.92 -15.54 -3.37
C THR A 104 -2.54 -16.04 -2.06
N ASN A 105 -3.79 -16.43 -2.15
CA ASN A 105 -4.54 -17.02 -1.05
C ASN A 105 -4.25 -18.52 -0.87
N ILE A 106 -3.15 -19.01 -1.44
CA ILE A 106 -2.78 -20.42 -1.40
C ILE A 106 -2.09 -20.71 -0.07
N THR A 107 -2.69 -21.55 0.72
CA THR A 107 -2.18 -21.99 2.02
C THR A 107 -1.10 -23.06 1.92
N SER A 108 -0.86 -23.63 0.73
CA SER A 108 0.15 -24.65 0.47
C SER A 108 0.82 -24.42 -0.87
N GLY A 109 2.15 -24.37 -0.86
CA GLY A 109 2.96 -24.17 -2.05
C GLY A 109 3.62 -22.78 -2.14
N LYS A 110 4.44 -22.60 -3.16
CA LYS A 110 5.06 -21.31 -3.46
C LYS A 110 4.11 -20.46 -4.32
N SER A 111 4.07 -19.18 -4.06
CA SER A 111 3.33 -18.22 -4.92
C SER A 111 4.05 -18.02 -6.26
N PRO A 112 3.31 -17.71 -7.33
CA PRO A 112 3.91 -17.27 -8.58
C PRO A 112 4.79 -16.03 -8.39
N SER A 113 5.78 -15.86 -9.27
CA SER A 113 6.74 -14.77 -9.16
C SER A 113 6.99 -14.11 -10.51
N LEU A 114 7.38 -12.83 -10.44
CA LEU A 114 7.72 -12.00 -11.59
C LEU A 114 9.16 -11.52 -11.44
N SER A 115 9.99 -11.78 -12.45
CA SER A 115 11.32 -11.20 -12.58
C SER A 115 11.26 -10.15 -13.70
N LEU A 116 11.45 -8.88 -13.34
CA LEU A 116 11.24 -7.73 -14.20
C LEU A 116 12.55 -6.97 -14.40
N ALA A 117 12.87 -6.64 -15.64
CA ALA A 117 13.92 -5.71 -16.02
C ALA A 117 13.28 -4.40 -16.50
N ILE A 118 13.68 -3.29 -15.90
CA ILE A 118 13.20 -1.97 -16.25
C ILE A 118 14.10 -1.37 -17.32
N ALA A 119 13.54 -1.02 -18.47
CA ALA A 119 14.16 -0.16 -19.46
C ALA A 119 13.55 1.25 -19.42
N GLU A 120 13.97 2.14 -20.32
CA GLU A 120 13.57 3.55 -20.29
C GLU A 120 12.05 3.73 -20.44
N ASP A 121 11.42 2.95 -21.34
CA ASP A 121 10.00 3.08 -21.70
C ASP A 121 9.20 1.78 -21.59
N ASP A 122 9.85 0.66 -21.28
CA ASP A 122 9.19 -0.64 -21.16
C ASP A 122 9.70 -1.45 -19.96
N ILE A 123 8.91 -2.43 -19.58
CA ILE A 123 9.28 -3.46 -18.61
C ILE A 123 9.16 -4.80 -19.31
N ARG A 124 10.24 -5.56 -19.30
CA ARG A 124 10.28 -6.93 -19.80
C ARG A 124 10.64 -7.87 -18.67
N GLY A 125 10.21 -9.11 -18.81
CA GLY A 125 10.54 -10.08 -17.78
C GLY A 125 9.89 -11.42 -18.00
N THR A 126 9.81 -12.16 -16.92
CA THR A 126 9.20 -13.48 -16.88
C THR A 126 8.29 -13.62 -15.68
N TRP A 127 7.16 -14.26 -15.88
CA TRP A 127 6.28 -14.79 -14.85
C TRP A 127 6.57 -16.29 -14.71
N THR A 128 6.72 -16.76 -13.48
CA THR A 128 6.98 -18.18 -13.17
C THR A 128 5.90 -18.69 -12.22
N SER A 129 5.32 -19.86 -12.53
CA SER A 129 4.31 -20.50 -11.68
C SER A 129 4.90 -20.87 -10.31
N GLY A 130 4.03 -20.99 -9.28
CA GLY A 130 4.45 -21.31 -7.93
C GLY A 130 5.17 -22.67 -7.80
N ASP A 131 4.85 -23.63 -8.67
CA ASP A 131 5.55 -24.92 -8.76
C ASP A 131 6.82 -24.89 -9.64
N GLU A 132 7.16 -23.71 -10.15
CA GLU A 132 8.33 -23.42 -10.99
C GLU A 132 8.38 -24.20 -12.34
N LYS A 133 7.28 -24.89 -12.72
CA LYS A 133 7.26 -25.70 -13.96
C LYS A 133 6.99 -24.87 -15.21
N ASN A 134 6.31 -23.74 -15.08
CA ASN A 134 5.92 -22.91 -16.21
C ASN A 134 6.51 -21.51 -16.05
N THR A 135 7.12 -21.02 -17.13
CA THR A 135 7.64 -19.66 -17.22
C THR A 135 7.11 -19.02 -18.51
N TYR A 136 6.58 -17.80 -18.37
CA TYR A 136 5.99 -17.06 -19.48
C TYR A 136 6.58 -15.65 -19.59
N PRO A 137 6.67 -15.11 -20.82
CA PRO A 137 7.19 -13.76 -21.02
C PRO A 137 6.23 -12.69 -20.49
N ILE A 138 6.81 -11.60 -20.00
CA ILE A 138 6.17 -10.35 -19.65
C ILE A 138 6.67 -9.28 -20.60
N ASN A 139 5.75 -8.53 -21.20
CA ASN A 139 6.05 -7.37 -22.03
C ASN A 139 5.07 -6.26 -21.70
N LEU A 140 5.53 -5.19 -21.07
CA LEU A 140 4.73 -4.06 -20.62
C LEU A 140 5.34 -2.76 -21.12
N LYS A 141 4.51 -1.81 -21.51
CA LYS A 141 4.86 -0.45 -21.91
C LYS A 141 3.95 0.56 -21.23
N ALA A 142 4.30 1.83 -21.28
CA ALA A 142 3.45 2.90 -20.77
C ALA A 142 2.02 2.76 -21.31
N SER A 143 1.04 2.89 -20.41
CA SER A 143 -0.38 2.74 -20.75
C SER A 143 -0.87 3.88 -21.62
N SER A 144 -1.72 3.56 -22.59
CA SER A 144 -2.48 4.53 -23.38
C SER A 144 -3.85 4.86 -22.76
N ILE A 145 -4.23 4.18 -21.69
CA ILE A 145 -5.49 4.43 -20.97
C ILE A 145 -5.49 5.83 -20.39
N GLN A 146 -6.55 6.59 -20.70
CA GLN A 146 -6.71 7.94 -20.14
C GLN A 146 -7.05 7.85 -18.65
N PRO A 147 -6.19 8.40 -17.76
CA PRO A 147 -6.45 8.36 -16.34
C PRO A 147 -7.53 9.39 -15.96
N SER A 148 -8.25 9.13 -14.86
CA SER A 148 -9.17 10.11 -14.26
C SER A 148 -8.43 11.34 -13.72
N VAL A 149 -7.21 11.13 -13.24
CA VAL A 149 -6.31 12.18 -12.74
C VAL A 149 -4.86 11.79 -12.97
N ASN A 150 -4.02 12.76 -13.35
CA ASN A 150 -2.58 12.54 -13.47
C ASN A 150 -1.96 12.35 -12.09
N LEU A 151 -1.13 11.34 -11.94
CA LEU A 151 -0.53 10.97 -10.67
C LEU A 151 0.99 10.83 -10.78
N ILE A 152 1.66 11.14 -9.69
CA ILE A 152 3.10 10.96 -9.50
C ILE A 152 3.36 10.29 -8.15
N ALA A 153 4.49 9.62 -8.03
CA ALA A 153 5.00 9.18 -6.74
C ALA A 153 5.86 10.29 -6.12
N VAL A 154 5.63 10.53 -4.85
CA VAL A 154 6.42 11.47 -4.04
C VAL A 154 6.96 10.72 -2.85
N GLY A 155 8.28 10.66 -2.70
CA GLY A 155 8.85 9.80 -1.67
C GLY A 155 10.15 10.34 -1.06
N ALA A 156 10.48 9.76 0.10
CA ALA A 156 11.77 9.90 0.76
C ALA A 156 12.10 8.58 1.49
N VAL A 157 13.38 8.29 1.56
CA VAL A 157 13.94 7.18 2.34
C VAL A 157 15.10 7.71 3.16
N ASP A 158 15.26 7.18 4.38
CA ASP A 158 16.37 7.54 5.24
C ASP A 158 16.69 6.39 6.19
N SER A 159 17.81 6.50 6.91
CA SER A 159 18.24 5.53 7.90
C SER A 159 19.08 6.22 8.97
N ALA A 160 19.08 5.66 10.18
CA ALA A 160 19.91 6.10 11.27
C ALA A 160 20.55 4.91 11.97
N GLN A 161 21.62 5.18 12.72
CA GLN A 161 22.30 4.21 13.59
C GLN A 161 22.37 4.75 15.01
N TYR A 162 22.11 3.87 15.97
CA TYR A 162 22.27 4.22 17.38
C TYR A 162 23.70 3.91 17.83
N LEU A 163 24.56 4.93 17.90
CA LEU A 163 26.01 4.80 18.04
C LEU A 163 26.52 4.64 19.50
N LYS A 164 25.62 4.56 20.49
CA LYS A 164 26.03 4.42 21.90
C LYS A 164 26.51 3.01 22.27
N PHE A 165 26.19 1.99 21.45
CA PHE A 165 26.70 0.63 21.61
C PHE A 165 27.97 0.40 20.78
N LYS A 166 28.92 -0.34 21.35
CA LYS A 166 30.20 -0.67 20.68
C LYS A 166 30.07 -1.83 19.70
N LYS A 167 29.08 -2.70 19.89
CA LYS A 167 28.80 -3.86 19.05
C LYS A 167 27.30 -3.90 18.70
N ASP A 168 26.99 -4.58 17.59
CA ASP A 168 25.59 -4.81 17.14
C ASP A 168 24.75 -3.53 17.14
N THR A 169 25.30 -2.46 16.54
CA THR A 169 24.69 -1.14 16.48
C THR A 169 23.27 -1.21 15.93
N PRO A 170 22.25 -0.88 16.75
CA PRO A 170 20.87 -0.84 16.26
C PRO A 170 20.68 0.16 15.14
N THR A 171 19.77 -0.16 14.23
CA THR A 171 19.50 0.64 13.04
C THR A 171 18.04 1.02 12.92
N LEU A 172 17.80 2.20 12.36
CA LEU A 172 16.51 2.62 11.84
C LEU A 172 16.56 2.58 10.32
N LYS A 173 15.48 2.08 9.70
CA LYS A 173 15.18 2.28 8.28
C LYS A 173 13.80 2.89 8.16
N THR A 174 13.65 3.90 7.32
CA THR A 174 12.34 4.50 7.06
C THR A 174 12.17 4.81 5.58
N ALA A 175 10.97 4.56 5.07
CA ALA A 175 10.60 4.85 3.69
C ALA A 175 9.16 5.34 3.66
N VAL A 176 8.94 6.50 3.08
CA VAL A 176 7.61 7.05 2.81
C VAL A 176 7.51 7.33 1.32
N CYS A 177 6.49 6.78 0.68
CA CYS A 177 6.14 7.10 -0.70
C CYS A 177 4.63 7.19 -0.82
N ILE A 178 4.14 8.29 -1.31
CA ILE A 178 2.72 8.56 -1.50
C ILE A 178 2.42 8.85 -2.96
N ILE A 179 1.19 8.62 -3.34
CA ILE A 179 0.67 8.99 -4.65
C ILE A 179 0.04 10.38 -4.52
N ALA A 180 0.50 11.31 -5.35
CA ALA A 180 0.04 12.68 -5.38
C ALA A 180 -0.38 13.09 -6.79
N THR A 181 -1.14 14.15 -6.92
CA THR A 181 -1.44 14.76 -8.22
C THR A 181 -0.63 16.05 -8.41
N PRO A 182 -0.02 16.24 -9.59
CA PRO A 182 0.57 17.51 -9.97
C PRO A 182 -0.47 18.53 -10.43
N ASP A 183 -1.72 18.11 -10.66
CA ASP A 183 -2.78 18.99 -11.14
C ASP A 183 -3.30 19.88 -10.01
N LYS A 184 -3.11 21.20 -10.15
CA LYS A 184 -3.56 22.19 -9.17
C LYS A 184 -5.08 22.21 -8.99
N ASN A 185 -5.85 21.85 -10.02
CA ASN A 185 -7.31 21.76 -9.93
C ASN A 185 -7.78 20.57 -9.09
N GLN A 186 -6.88 19.62 -8.80
CA GLN A 186 -7.12 18.45 -7.98
C GLN A 186 -6.42 18.54 -6.61
N GLY A 187 -6.08 19.75 -6.14
CA GLY A 187 -5.40 19.97 -4.86
C GLY A 187 -6.10 19.33 -3.65
N TRP A 188 -7.43 19.22 -3.69
CA TRP A 188 -8.24 18.54 -2.68
C TRP A 188 -7.77 17.08 -2.45
N LEU A 189 -7.34 16.39 -3.52
CA LEU A 189 -6.83 15.01 -3.44
C LEU A 189 -5.53 14.97 -2.64
N ASN A 190 -4.62 15.90 -2.90
CA ASN A 190 -3.37 16.01 -2.15
C ASN A 190 -3.64 16.24 -0.65
N GLU A 191 -4.61 17.09 -0.31
CA GLU A 191 -5.00 17.32 1.09
C GLU A 191 -5.57 16.05 1.75
N LYS A 192 -6.35 15.25 1.01
CA LYS A 192 -6.80 13.94 1.50
C LYS A 192 -5.62 12.99 1.72
N VAL A 193 -4.68 12.90 0.77
CA VAL A 193 -3.50 12.04 0.89
C VAL A 193 -2.62 12.47 2.05
N LYS A 194 -2.42 13.77 2.28
CA LYS A 194 -1.72 14.29 3.47
C LYS A 194 -2.33 13.77 4.77
N SER A 195 -3.66 13.72 4.85
CA SER A 195 -4.35 13.25 6.06
C SER A 195 -4.08 11.78 6.39
N PHE A 196 -3.67 10.96 5.42
CA PHE A 196 -3.34 9.55 5.62
C PHE A 196 -1.99 9.32 6.29
N LEU A 197 -1.05 10.26 6.13
CA LEU A 197 0.28 10.18 6.74
C LEU A 197 0.28 10.54 8.23
N GLY A 198 -0.83 11.04 8.75
CA GLY A 198 -0.87 11.68 10.06
C GLY A 198 -0.23 13.08 10.01
N ALA A 199 -0.69 13.99 10.84
CA ALA A 199 -0.12 15.32 10.88
C ALA A 199 1.28 15.26 11.52
N PRO A 200 2.34 15.70 10.84
CA PRO A 200 3.58 16.05 11.51
C PRO A 200 3.27 17.11 12.59
N LYS A 201 4.07 17.16 13.65
CA LYS A 201 3.88 18.13 14.75
C LYS A 201 3.93 19.61 14.32
N THR A 202 4.26 19.89 13.07
CA THR A 202 4.34 21.22 12.46
C THR A 202 3.08 21.53 11.65
N ASN A 203 2.71 22.81 11.55
CA ASN A 203 1.61 23.25 10.67
C ASN A 203 1.91 22.85 9.22
N THR A 204 1.13 21.91 8.66
CA THR A 204 1.39 21.28 7.36
C THR A 204 0.56 21.87 6.23
N ALA A 205 -0.32 22.81 6.53
CA ALA A 205 -1.26 23.39 5.56
C ALA A 205 -0.55 23.99 4.32
N ASP A 206 0.63 24.58 4.52
CA ASP A 206 1.39 25.25 3.46
C ASP A 206 2.51 24.40 2.83
N LEU A 207 2.70 23.16 3.32
CA LEU A 207 3.76 22.29 2.80
C LEU A 207 3.36 21.63 1.48
N SER A 208 4.27 21.63 0.51
CA SER A 208 4.14 20.77 -0.66
C SER A 208 4.17 19.29 -0.26
N MET A 209 3.69 18.40 -1.12
CA MET A 209 3.71 16.95 -0.86
C MET A 209 5.12 16.43 -0.56
N GLN A 210 6.13 16.92 -1.30
CA GLN A 210 7.53 16.52 -1.07
C GLN A 210 8.05 17.02 0.28
N GLN A 211 7.75 18.26 0.66
CA GLN A 211 8.15 18.81 1.96
C GLN A 211 7.48 18.04 3.10
N MET A 212 6.23 17.65 2.93
CA MET A 212 5.53 16.86 3.93
C MET A 212 6.14 15.46 4.11
N VAL A 213 6.43 14.76 3.02
CA VAL A 213 7.09 13.44 3.05
C VAL A 213 8.47 13.55 3.69
N ASN A 214 9.25 14.57 3.32
CA ASN A 214 10.56 14.82 3.94
C ASN A 214 10.45 15.11 5.44
N ALA A 215 9.45 15.90 5.85
CA ALA A 215 9.22 16.20 7.27
C ALA A 215 8.84 14.95 8.06
N GLN A 216 8.02 14.06 7.49
CA GLN A 216 7.64 12.80 8.11
C GLN A 216 8.85 11.88 8.33
N VAL A 217 9.67 11.69 7.29
CA VAL A 217 10.89 10.87 7.38
C VAL A 217 11.87 11.47 8.39
N ARG A 218 12.11 12.79 8.34
CA ARG A 218 12.98 13.49 9.29
C ARG A 218 12.51 13.31 10.72
N GLN A 219 11.22 13.46 11.00
CA GLN A 219 10.67 13.30 12.36
C GLN A 219 10.94 11.90 12.90
N VAL A 220 10.84 10.86 12.07
CA VAL A 220 11.15 9.47 12.47
C VAL A 220 12.64 9.33 12.80
N VAL A 221 13.51 9.86 11.95
CA VAL A 221 14.98 9.80 12.15
C VAL A 221 15.41 10.56 13.39
N GLU A 222 14.93 11.80 13.57
CA GLU A 222 15.27 12.64 14.73
C GLU A 222 14.75 12.06 16.06
N GLY A 223 13.63 11.33 16.03
CA GLY A 223 13.06 10.68 17.22
C GLY A 223 13.75 9.36 17.61
N TYR A 224 14.52 8.75 16.71
CA TYR A 224 15.01 7.38 16.88
C TYR A 224 15.93 7.19 18.08
N GLU A 225 16.90 8.08 18.31
CA GLU A 225 17.83 7.97 19.42
C GLU A 225 17.09 8.01 20.78
N ALA A 226 16.16 8.95 20.94
CA ALA A 226 15.36 9.07 22.16
C ALA A 226 14.43 7.86 22.38
N GLU A 227 13.89 7.28 21.29
CA GLU A 227 13.08 6.07 21.34
C GLU A 227 13.91 4.86 21.83
N VAL A 228 15.13 4.70 21.30
CA VAL A 228 16.04 3.63 21.73
C VAL A 228 16.47 3.86 23.18
N ASP A 229 16.88 5.08 23.56
CA ASP A 229 17.24 5.41 24.95
C ASP A 229 16.14 5.02 25.95
N SER A 230 14.88 5.23 25.59
CA SER A 230 13.73 4.84 26.43
C SER A 230 13.54 3.31 26.52
N SER A 231 14.05 2.57 25.55
CA SER A 231 13.89 1.11 25.42
C SER A 231 15.01 0.31 26.07
N ILE A 232 16.16 0.95 26.37
CA ILE A 232 17.36 0.28 26.88
C ILE A 232 17.53 0.35 28.41
N VAL A 233 16.57 0.88 29.14
CA VAL A 233 16.64 0.94 30.61
C VAL A 233 16.80 -0.48 31.17
N GLY A 234 17.99 -0.77 31.73
CA GLY A 234 18.34 -2.10 32.26
C GLY A 234 18.90 -3.09 31.26
N VAL A 235 19.15 -2.72 30.01
CA VAL A 235 19.80 -3.56 28.99
C VAL A 235 21.33 -3.52 29.17
N ALA A 236 21.96 -4.71 29.17
CA ALA A 236 23.42 -4.81 29.22
C ALA A 236 24.07 -4.35 27.92
N ASP A 237 25.22 -3.67 27.99
CA ASP A 237 25.96 -3.09 26.85
C ASP A 237 26.65 -4.18 25.98
N ASP A 238 26.75 -5.40 26.44
CA ASP A 238 27.46 -6.51 25.79
C ASP A 238 26.53 -7.57 25.15
N GLY A 239 25.21 -7.36 25.24
CA GLY A 239 24.19 -8.24 24.67
C GLY A 239 23.86 -7.98 23.20
N PRO A 240 23.05 -8.86 22.58
CA PRO A 240 22.55 -8.61 21.24
C PRO A 240 21.50 -7.49 21.26
N HIS A 241 21.63 -6.53 20.35
CA HIS A 241 20.78 -5.33 20.31
C HIS A 241 19.81 -5.29 19.11
N TYR A 242 19.68 -6.38 18.32
CA TYR A 242 18.80 -6.43 17.16
C TYR A 242 17.33 -6.11 17.45
N PHE A 243 16.86 -6.35 18.69
CA PHE A 243 15.50 -6.00 19.11
C PHE A 243 15.26 -4.48 19.25
N LEU A 244 16.33 -3.70 19.19
CA LEU A 244 16.28 -2.23 19.16
C LEU A 244 16.25 -1.68 17.72
N ASN A 245 16.39 -2.52 16.70
CA ASN A 245 16.18 -2.11 15.31
C ASN A 245 14.74 -1.59 15.13
N ARG A 246 14.60 -0.60 14.29
CA ARG A 246 13.33 0.01 13.92
C ARG A 246 13.19 0.05 12.41
N GLU A 247 11.98 -0.18 11.95
CA GLU A 247 11.66 0.00 10.53
C GLU A 247 10.25 0.56 10.40
N TYR A 248 10.11 1.62 9.59
CA TYR A 248 8.83 2.27 9.33
C TYR A 248 8.67 2.49 7.84
N GLU A 249 7.56 2.00 7.28
CA GLU A 249 7.23 2.17 5.87
C GLU A 249 5.81 2.66 5.70
N ALA A 250 5.62 3.57 4.75
CA ALA A 250 4.31 3.98 4.24
C ALA A 250 4.40 4.08 2.71
N LEU A 251 3.72 3.17 2.02
CA LEU A 251 3.79 3.05 0.55
C LEU A 251 2.40 3.14 -0.06
N GLY A 252 2.17 4.20 -0.83
CA GLY A 252 0.96 4.39 -1.62
C GLY A 252 1.07 3.72 -2.98
N ASN A 253 -0.02 3.10 -3.45
CA ASN A 253 -0.15 2.58 -4.81
C ASN A 253 -1.54 2.87 -5.37
N VAL A 254 -1.69 2.69 -6.68
CA VAL A 254 -2.95 2.87 -7.41
C VAL A 254 -3.50 1.50 -7.79
N LEU A 255 -4.79 1.27 -7.54
CA LEU A 255 -5.48 0.05 -7.98
C LEU A 255 -6.35 0.32 -9.22
N PHE A 256 -6.92 1.51 -9.31
CA PHE A 256 -7.80 1.91 -10.40
C PHE A 256 -7.76 3.44 -10.59
N ASN A 257 -7.69 3.92 -11.84
CA ASN A 257 -7.67 5.35 -12.16
C ASN A 257 -8.31 5.61 -13.51
N GLN A 258 -9.60 5.38 -13.63
CA GLN A 258 -10.36 5.49 -14.88
C GLN A 258 -11.81 5.92 -14.58
N ASN A 259 -12.53 6.34 -15.60
CA ASN A 259 -13.97 6.63 -15.54
C ASN A 259 -14.35 7.68 -14.48
N GLY A 260 -13.45 8.64 -14.20
CA GLY A 260 -13.66 9.64 -13.16
C GLY A 260 -13.52 9.12 -11.74
N TYR A 261 -13.03 7.89 -11.55
CA TYR A 261 -12.74 7.30 -10.25
C TYR A 261 -11.25 7.06 -10.04
N LEU A 262 -10.85 7.08 -8.78
CA LEU A 262 -9.52 6.72 -8.32
C LEU A 262 -9.62 5.80 -7.11
N VAL A 263 -8.87 4.70 -7.13
CA VAL A 263 -8.71 3.81 -5.98
C VAL A 263 -7.23 3.75 -5.63
N LEU A 264 -6.92 4.16 -4.40
CA LEU A 264 -5.57 4.09 -3.83
C LEU A 264 -5.50 3.03 -2.74
N SER A 265 -4.34 2.39 -2.61
CA SER A 265 -3.95 1.64 -1.43
C SER A 265 -2.82 2.37 -0.70
N MET A 266 -2.82 2.31 0.62
CA MET A 266 -1.74 2.80 1.46
C MET A 266 -1.32 1.65 2.38
N TYR A 267 -0.20 1.03 2.07
CA TYR A 267 0.46 0.05 2.92
C TYR A 267 1.24 0.77 4.01
N SER A 268 1.18 0.26 5.22
CA SER A 268 2.00 0.71 6.34
C SER A 268 2.64 -0.48 7.04
N TYR A 269 3.88 -0.32 7.45
CA TYR A 269 4.63 -1.30 8.22
C TYR A 269 5.42 -0.61 9.33
N ALA A 270 5.44 -1.23 10.49
CA ALA A 270 6.26 -0.78 11.61
C ALA A 270 6.88 -1.99 12.32
N TYR A 271 8.20 -2.01 12.44
CA TYR A 271 8.94 -2.87 13.36
C TYR A 271 9.52 -2.04 14.49
N THR A 272 9.07 -2.30 15.69
CA THR A 272 9.47 -1.57 16.90
C THR A 272 10.14 -2.49 17.93
N GLY A 273 10.73 -3.57 17.44
CA GLY A 273 11.27 -4.66 18.26
C GLY A 273 10.26 -5.80 18.45
N GLY A 274 10.72 -6.90 19.00
CA GLY A 274 9.91 -8.08 19.23
C GLY A 274 10.01 -9.13 18.10
N ALA A 275 9.03 -10.03 18.03
CA ALA A 275 9.09 -11.19 17.13
C ALA A 275 8.88 -10.84 15.65
N HIS A 276 8.06 -9.85 15.35
CA HIS A 276 7.74 -9.39 14.00
C HIS A 276 7.21 -7.95 14.01
N GLY A 277 7.23 -7.30 12.85
CA GLY A 277 6.56 -6.02 12.65
C GLY A 277 5.06 -6.17 12.46
N ASN A 278 4.34 -5.06 12.58
CA ASN A 278 2.92 -4.96 12.25
C ASN A 278 2.74 -4.25 10.93
N TYR A 279 1.76 -4.70 10.14
CA TYR A 279 1.46 -4.09 8.85
C TYR A 279 -0.04 -4.12 8.54
N GLY A 280 -0.42 -3.30 7.59
CA GLY A 280 -1.77 -3.30 7.06
C GLY A 280 -1.89 -2.38 5.85
N THR A 281 -2.90 -2.64 5.04
CA THR A 281 -3.21 -1.83 3.86
C THR A 281 -4.57 -1.17 4.02
N ARG A 282 -4.61 0.16 3.90
CA ARG A 282 -5.84 0.95 3.82
C ARG A 282 -6.18 1.24 2.37
N MET A 283 -7.44 1.05 2.02
CA MET A 283 -7.99 1.31 0.70
C MET A 283 -8.79 2.61 0.72
N TYR A 284 -8.63 3.43 -0.30
CA TYR A 284 -9.30 4.71 -0.43
C TYR A 284 -9.91 4.84 -1.82
N CYS A 285 -11.22 4.96 -1.89
CA CYS A 285 -11.95 5.12 -3.13
C CYS A 285 -12.40 6.58 -3.28
N PHE A 286 -12.20 7.18 -4.44
CA PHE A 286 -12.54 8.56 -4.72
C PHE A 286 -13.35 8.70 -6.00
N ASP A 287 -14.33 9.60 -5.96
CA ASP A 287 -14.91 10.22 -7.14
C ASP A 287 -14.12 11.48 -7.45
N VAL A 288 -13.29 11.45 -8.49
CA VAL A 288 -12.43 12.57 -8.90
C VAL A 288 -13.27 13.72 -9.45
N THR A 289 -14.37 13.41 -10.13
CA THR A 289 -15.27 14.40 -10.70
C THR A 289 -16.07 15.14 -9.62
N ALA A 290 -16.57 14.40 -8.63
CA ALA A 290 -17.31 14.98 -7.50
C ALA A 290 -16.39 15.49 -6.38
N GLN A 291 -15.07 15.29 -6.49
CA GLN A 291 -14.06 15.66 -5.51
C GLN A 291 -14.36 15.14 -4.09
N LYS A 292 -14.76 13.87 -4.00
CA LYS A 292 -15.10 13.27 -2.71
C LYS A 292 -14.52 11.87 -2.54
N GLN A 293 -14.26 11.49 -1.29
CA GLN A 293 -14.03 10.11 -0.92
C GLN A 293 -15.36 9.35 -0.90
N LEU A 294 -15.36 8.15 -1.49
CA LEU A 294 -16.53 7.30 -1.59
C LEU A 294 -16.70 6.44 -0.34
N SER A 295 -17.94 6.29 0.09
CA SER A 295 -18.39 5.23 0.99
C SER A 295 -18.93 4.05 0.18
N LEU A 296 -19.15 2.91 0.83
CA LEU A 296 -19.72 1.73 0.18
C LEU A 296 -21.13 2.02 -0.38
N GLN A 297 -21.91 2.84 0.31
CA GLN A 297 -23.26 3.25 -0.08
C GLN A 297 -23.27 4.14 -1.34
N ASP A 298 -22.16 4.77 -1.68
CA ASP A 298 -22.02 5.50 -2.95
C ASP A 298 -21.93 4.55 -4.16
N LEU A 299 -21.54 3.29 -3.95
CA LEU A 299 -21.41 2.29 -5.00
C LEU A 299 -22.65 1.42 -5.12
N LEU A 300 -23.21 0.99 -4.00
CA LEU A 300 -24.31 0.00 -3.99
C LEU A 300 -25.22 0.14 -2.76
N SER A 301 -26.45 -0.37 -2.93
CA SER A 301 -27.44 -0.54 -1.87
C SER A 301 -27.78 -2.02 -1.77
N ILE A 302 -27.26 -2.67 -0.74
CA ILE A 302 -27.42 -4.11 -0.47
C ILE A 302 -27.66 -4.30 1.03
N ASP A 303 -28.50 -5.25 1.40
CA ASP A 303 -28.66 -5.60 2.81
C ASP A 303 -27.44 -6.40 3.33
N SER A 304 -27.22 -6.32 4.64
CA SER A 304 -26.04 -6.92 5.27
C SER A 304 -26.00 -8.44 5.14
N THR A 305 -27.13 -9.11 5.18
CA THR A 305 -27.23 -10.57 5.08
C THR A 305 -26.81 -11.05 3.69
N THR A 306 -27.33 -10.42 2.65
CA THR A 306 -26.97 -10.73 1.27
C THR A 306 -25.47 -10.46 1.00
N MET A 307 -24.93 -9.34 1.50
CA MET A 307 -23.50 -9.05 1.36
C MET A 307 -22.65 -10.07 2.10
N GLN A 308 -23.01 -10.47 3.32
CA GLN A 308 -22.31 -11.50 4.08
C GLN A 308 -22.28 -12.83 3.33
N GLN A 309 -23.39 -13.26 2.74
CA GLN A 309 -23.48 -14.49 1.96
C GLN A 309 -22.56 -14.46 0.74
N LEU A 310 -22.54 -13.35 -0.01
CA LEU A 310 -21.63 -13.18 -1.14
C LEU A 310 -20.16 -13.21 -0.70
N LEU A 311 -19.82 -12.49 0.36
CA LEU A 311 -18.45 -12.48 0.90
C LEU A 311 -18.02 -13.88 1.35
N GLU A 312 -18.86 -14.60 2.06
CA GLU A 312 -18.56 -15.96 2.50
C GLU A 312 -18.38 -16.90 1.31
N GLN A 313 -19.26 -16.86 0.32
CA GLN A 313 -19.17 -17.67 -0.91
C GLN A 313 -17.84 -17.42 -1.62
N HIS A 314 -17.46 -16.14 -1.84
CA HIS A 314 -16.24 -15.78 -2.52
C HIS A 314 -14.99 -16.06 -1.69
N TYR A 315 -15.01 -15.85 -0.38
CA TYR A 315 -13.95 -16.26 0.51
C TYR A 315 -13.68 -17.77 0.40
N ARG A 316 -14.73 -18.59 0.52
CA ARG A 316 -14.59 -20.06 0.42
C ARG A 316 -13.99 -20.50 -0.92
N LYS A 317 -14.41 -19.88 -2.01
CA LYS A 317 -13.87 -20.16 -3.35
C LYS A 317 -12.41 -19.71 -3.47
N GLN A 318 -12.06 -18.51 -3.02
CA GLN A 318 -10.73 -17.94 -3.16
C GLN A 318 -9.69 -18.61 -2.24
N TYR A 319 -10.12 -19.07 -1.07
CA TYR A 319 -9.25 -19.71 -0.07
C TYR A 319 -9.41 -21.24 -0.01
N ALA A 320 -10.11 -21.84 -0.97
CA ALA A 320 -10.37 -23.27 -1.07
C ALA A 320 -10.93 -23.87 0.24
N VAL A 321 -11.86 -23.16 0.90
CA VAL A 321 -12.52 -23.61 2.13
C VAL A 321 -13.77 -24.41 1.78
N PRO A 322 -13.89 -25.68 2.19
CA PRO A 322 -15.07 -26.48 1.92
C PRO A 322 -16.35 -25.84 2.48
N SER A 323 -17.48 -25.98 1.77
CA SER A 323 -18.77 -25.44 2.22
C SER A 323 -19.24 -26.07 3.55
N SER A 324 -18.85 -27.31 3.83
CA SER A 324 -19.17 -28.02 5.08
C SER A 324 -18.33 -27.58 6.28
N ALA A 325 -17.17 -26.90 6.06
CA ALA A 325 -16.33 -26.45 7.15
C ALA A 325 -16.88 -25.13 7.73
N PRO A 326 -16.98 -24.99 9.05
CA PRO A 326 -17.37 -23.72 9.65
C PRO A 326 -16.26 -22.66 9.42
N LEU A 327 -16.64 -21.37 9.20
CA LEU A 327 -15.66 -20.30 8.96
C LEU A 327 -14.65 -20.17 10.09
N ASN A 328 -15.06 -20.34 11.34
CA ASN A 328 -14.20 -20.24 12.51
C ASN A 328 -13.21 -21.41 12.67
N SER A 329 -13.18 -22.35 11.73
CA SER A 329 -12.07 -23.31 11.62
C SER A 329 -10.81 -22.67 10.98
N ARG A 330 -10.95 -21.56 10.29
CA ARG A 330 -9.88 -20.81 9.61
C ARG A 330 -9.81 -19.35 10.04
N LEU A 331 -10.94 -18.76 10.41
CA LEU A 331 -11.08 -17.35 10.81
C LEU A 331 -11.41 -17.26 12.30
N PHE A 332 -11.21 -16.08 12.89
CA PHE A 332 -11.64 -15.80 14.27
C PHE A 332 -13.15 -15.53 14.38
N VAL A 333 -13.82 -15.40 13.23
CA VAL A 333 -15.22 -15.02 13.11
C VAL A 333 -16.07 -16.17 12.57
N LYS A 334 -17.35 -16.18 12.92
CA LYS A 334 -18.33 -17.16 12.41
C LYS A 334 -19.02 -16.69 11.14
N GLN A 335 -19.03 -15.39 10.88
CA GLN A 335 -19.63 -14.73 9.73
C GLN A 335 -18.64 -13.71 9.19
N LEU A 336 -18.59 -13.53 7.89
CA LEU A 336 -17.72 -12.59 7.22
C LEU A 336 -18.46 -11.32 6.87
N GLU A 337 -18.29 -10.29 7.69
CA GLU A 337 -18.95 -9.01 7.50
C GLU A 337 -18.12 -8.07 6.63
N PRO A 338 -18.79 -7.24 5.77
CA PRO A 338 -18.11 -6.19 5.05
C PRO A 338 -17.53 -5.16 6.03
N ASN A 339 -16.30 -4.72 5.80
CA ASN A 339 -15.69 -3.63 6.54
C ASN A 339 -15.63 -2.35 5.70
N ASN A 340 -15.13 -1.25 6.27
CA ASN A 340 -14.94 0.01 5.55
C ASN A 340 -13.62 0.07 4.75
N ASN A 341 -12.88 -1.03 4.68
CA ASN A 341 -11.63 -1.14 3.94
C ASN A 341 -11.85 -1.83 2.60
N PHE A 342 -12.70 -1.22 1.77
CA PHE A 342 -13.08 -1.73 0.47
C PHE A 342 -12.34 -1.02 -0.66
N TYR A 343 -12.23 -1.70 -1.78
CA TYR A 343 -11.70 -1.19 -3.04
C TYR A 343 -12.49 -1.76 -4.21
N PHE A 344 -12.40 -1.14 -5.36
CA PHE A 344 -12.91 -1.74 -6.57
C PHE A 344 -11.84 -1.76 -7.68
N SER A 345 -12.02 -2.67 -8.58
CA SER A 345 -11.24 -2.90 -9.78
C SER A 345 -12.17 -2.86 -11.00
N PRO A 346 -11.69 -3.01 -12.22
CA PRO A 346 -12.56 -2.88 -13.40
C PRO A 346 -13.84 -3.72 -13.38
N LYS A 347 -13.83 -4.91 -12.75
CA LYS A 347 -14.96 -5.84 -12.80
C LYS A 347 -15.44 -6.37 -11.45
N GLY A 348 -15.05 -5.75 -10.34
CA GLY A 348 -15.53 -6.21 -9.04
C GLY A 348 -15.12 -5.33 -7.87
N LEU A 349 -15.74 -5.64 -6.73
CA LEU A 349 -15.57 -5.01 -5.44
C LEU A 349 -14.78 -5.94 -4.53
N GLY A 350 -13.77 -5.42 -3.84
CA GLY A 350 -12.96 -6.16 -2.88
C GLY A 350 -13.04 -5.55 -1.48
N PHE A 351 -12.86 -6.40 -0.48
CA PHE A 351 -12.71 -6.03 0.92
C PHE A 351 -11.37 -6.55 1.43
N SER A 352 -10.65 -5.72 2.16
CA SER A 352 -9.36 -6.08 2.75
C SER A 352 -9.46 -6.08 4.27
N TYR A 353 -9.08 -7.18 4.88
CA TYR A 353 -9.05 -7.36 6.33
C TYR A 353 -7.58 -7.45 6.76
N SER A 354 -7.21 -6.63 7.74
CA SER A 354 -5.83 -6.57 8.24
C SER A 354 -5.47 -7.83 9.03
N PRO A 355 -4.17 -8.15 9.20
CA PRO A 355 -3.76 -9.19 10.13
C PRO A 355 -4.38 -9.00 11.51
N TYR A 356 -4.80 -10.07 12.14
CA TYR A 356 -5.54 -10.11 13.41
C TYR A 356 -6.98 -9.55 13.38
N GLU A 357 -7.48 -8.99 12.28
CA GLU A 357 -8.86 -8.53 12.19
C GLU A 357 -9.85 -9.71 12.18
N ILE A 358 -9.63 -10.66 11.30
CA ILE A 358 -10.48 -11.86 11.15
C ILE A 358 -9.71 -13.18 11.08
N ALA A 359 -8.37 -13.14 10.99
CA ALA A 359 -7.50 -14.30 10.89
C ALA A 359 -6.18 -14.05 11.63
N SER A 360 -5.32 -15.07 11.72
CA SER A 360 -4.01 -14.96 12.38
C SER A 360 -3.05 -14.07 11.58
N TYR A 361 -1.98 -13.62 12.24
CA TYR A 361 -0.90 -12.89 11.56
C TYR A 361 -0.27 -13.72 10.42
N ALA A 362 -0.18 -15.05 10.63
CA ALA A 362 0.40 -15.96 9.64
C ALA A 362 -0.44 -16.07 8.34
N ASP A 363 -1.75 -15.80 8.43
CA ASP A 363 -2.64 -15.75 7.27
C ASP A 363 -2.49 -14.46 6.47
N GLY A 364 -1.83 -13.44 7.04
CA GLY A 364 -1.64 -12.15 6.42
C GLY A 364 -2.92 -11.33 6.29
N GLU A 365 -2.97 -10.46 5.28
CA GLU A 365 -4.19 -9.73 4.92
C GLU A 365 -5.13 -10.64 4.14
N ILE A 366 -6.37 -10.75 4.60
CA ILE A 366 -7.43 -11.46 3.88
C ILE A 366 -8.12 -10.50 2.93
N LYS A 367 -8.09 -10.80 1.63
CA LYS A 367 -8.77 -10.00 0.61
C LYS A 367 -9.85 -10.84 -0.06
N VAL A 368 -11.11 -10.38 0.00
CA VAL A 368 -12.24 -11.05 -0.63
C VAL A 368 -12.79 -10.17 -1.74
N TRP A 369 -12.84 -10.70 -2.94
CA TRP A 369 -13.29 -9.99 -4.13
C TRP A 369 -14.57 -10.62 -4.70
N VAL A 370 -15.57 -9.78 -4.98
CA VAL A 370 -16.88 -10.16 -5.51
C VAL A 370 -17.05 -9.52 -6.90
N PRO A 371 -17.37 -10.29 -7.95
CA PRO A 371 -17.57 -9.75 -9.29
C PRO A 371 -18.75 -8.76 -9.35
N PHE A 372 -18.61 -7.68 -10.10
CA PHE A 372 -19.75 -6.78 -10.35
C PHE A 372 -20.93 -7.46 -11.03
N ALA A 373 -20.71 -8.54 -11.80
CA ALA A 373 -21.77 -9.31 -12.38
C ALA A 373 -22.77 -9.87 -11.34
N GLU A 374 -22.27 -10.26 -10.15
CA GLU A 374 -23.11 -10.74 -9.04
C GLU A 374 -23.68 -9.59 -8.21
N LEU A 375 -22.99 -8.46 -8.15
CA LEU A 375 -23.43 -7.25 -7.43
C LEU A 375 -24.36 -6.35 -8.26
N LYS A 376 -24.51 -6.61 -9.58
CA LYS A 376 -25.22 -5.74 -10.52
C LYS A 376 -26.63 -5.33 -10.06
N PRO A 377 -27.45 -6.22 -9.46
CA PRO A 377 -28.79 -5.84 -8.95
C PRO A 377 -28.77 -4.79 -7.82
N TYR A 378 -27.65 -4.63 -7.15
CA TYR A 378 -27.47 -3.77 -5.98
C TYR A 378 -26.66 -2.51 -6.28
N LEU A 379 -25.98 -2.44 -7.45
CA LEU A 379 -25.15 -1.29 -7.81
C LEU A 379 -26.02 -0.07 -8.10
N ASN A 380 -25.57 1.09 -7.63
CA ASN A 380 -26.23 2.36 -7.93
C ASN A 380 -26.14 2.67 -9.42
N GLU A 381 -27.22 3.18 -10.00
CA GLU A 381 -27.35 3.44 -11.45
C GLU A 381 -26.22 4.35 -11.99
N ALA A 382 -25.87 5.39 -11.23
CA ALA A 382 -24.80 6.31 -11.61
C ALA A 382 -23.44 5.60 -11.68
N PHE A 383 -23.17 4.69 -10.74
CA PHE A 383 -21.94 3.89 -10.72
C PHE A 383 -21.95 2.88 -11.89
N LEU A 384 -23.04 2.15 -12.09
CA LEU A 384 -23.23 1.21 -13.22
C LEU A 384 -22.93 1.88 -14.56
N LYS A 385 -23.58 3.01 -14.81
CA LYS A 385 -23.44 3.75 -16.08
C LYS A 385 -22.00 4.20 -16.30
N ARG A 386 -21.36 4.75 -15.26
CA ARG A 386 -20.04 5.33 -15.34
C ARG A 386 -18.95 4.26 -15.47
N MET A 387 -19.13 3.09 -14.86
CA MET A 387 -18.25 1.94 -15.00
C MET A 387 -18.54 1.10 -16.25
N SER A 388 -19.61 1.40 -17.01
CA SER A 388 -20.05 0.65 -18.20
C SER A 388 -20.32 -0.84 -17.91
N LEU A 389 -21.04 -1.14 -16.82
CA LEU A 389 -21.34 -2.48 -16.31
C LEU A 389 -22.70 -3.03 -16.78
#